data_2b66c75b0ab2a17198f630832174da1f
#
_entry.id   2b66c75b0ab2a17198f630832174da1f
#
_cell.length_a   1.000
_cell.length_b   1.000
_cell.length_c   1.000
_cell.angle_alpha   90.00
_cell.angle_beta   90.00
_cell.angle_gamma   90.00
#
_symmetry.space_group_name_H-M   'P 1'
#
loop_
_entity.id
_entity.type
_entity.pdbx_description
1 polymer ?
#
loop_
_entity_poly.entity_id
_entity_poly.type
_entity_poly.pdbx_seq_one_letter_code
_entity_poly.pdbx_strand_id
1 'polypeptide(L)'
;METIRLTTAQAIVKWLLAQRTIVDGQEVGVFAGVFGIFGHGNVTCLAEALEPVQDRLPTWRGHNEQSMALAGVAYGKAMRGRRIMIATSSIGPGSTNMVTAAAVAHANRIPVLLFSGDTFQHRIVDPVLQQVENFGDPTLTVADTFKPVSRYWDRISRPEQIIQSLPQALAVMLDPATRGPAFFALPQDIQAEAYDYPARFFEPRVHYIRRPGPDPRDIAAAADLLGGAKNPMIIAGGGVHYSAAVPTLTDFAERRRIPVVETVGGKATLVHSHPNYAGPIGVTGSAAANAVAEVADVV
;
A
#
# COMPACT_ATOMS: atom_id res chain seq x y z
N MET A 1 10.66 31.74 9.42
CA MET A 1 10.30 30.30 9.62
C MET A 1 11.59 29.53 9.40
N GLU A 2 11.96 28.65 10.31
CA GLU A 2 13.18 27.83 10.18
C GLU A 2 13.06 26.89 8.96
N THR A 3 14.13 26.82 8.16
CA THR A 3 14.21 25.97 6.97
C THR A 3 15.45 25.10 7.00
N ILE A 4 15.38 23.97 6.28
CA ILE A 4 16.50 23.05 6.11
C ILE A 4 16.73 22.90 4.61
N ARG A 5 17.92 23.23 4.13
CA ARG A 5 18.30 23.09 2.73
C ARG A 5 18.69 21.64 2.43
N LEU A 6 17.95 20.99 1.56
CA LEU A 6 18.15 19.61 1.15
C LEU A 6 17.86 19.47 -0.34
N THR A 7 18.47 18.45 -0.98
CA THR A 7 17.97 18.01 -2.29
C THR A 7 16.59 17.38 -2.14
N THR A 8 15.83 17.32 -3.23
CA THR A 8 14.49 16.69 -3.21
C THR A 8 14.58 15.24 -2.72
N ALA A 9 15.57 14.46 -3.18
CA ALA A 9 15.76 13.08 -2.74
C ALA A 9 16.06 12.99 -1.23
N GLN A 10 16.94 13.83 -0.70
CA GLN A 10 17.25 13.89 0.73
C GLN A 10 16.01 14.28 1.55
N ALA A 11 15.22 15.23 1.06
CA ALA A 11 14.00 15.67 1.73
C ALA A 11 12.94 14.56 1.76
N ILE A 12 12.75 13.82 0.65
CA ILE A 12 11.87 12.64 0.61
C ILE A 12 12.29 11.63 1.68
N VAL A 13 13.55 11.22 1.70
CA VAL A 13 14.05 10.21 2.65
C VAL A 13 13.91 10.69 4.11
N LYS A 14 14.26 11.94 4.39
CA LYS A 14 14.10 12.52 5.73
C LYS A 14 12.64 12.56 6.18
N TRP A 15 11.73 12.90 5.29
CA TRP A 15 10.30 12.90 5.57
C TRP A 15 9.75 11.48 5.83
N LEU A 16 10.16 10.49 5.02
CA LEU A 16 9.75 9.08 5.20
C LEU A 16 10.12 8.53 6.59
N LEU A 17 11.31 8.86 7.07
CA LEU A 17 11.80 8.46 8.39
C LEU A 17 11.01 9.08 9.56
N ALA A 18 10.41 10.25 9.34
CA ALA A 18 9.62 10.95 10.35
C ALA A 18 8.20 10.39 10.51
N GLN A 19 7.71 9.55 9.58
CA GLN A 19 6.37 9.01 9.65
C GLN A 19 6.31 7.76 10.51
N ARG A 20 5.51 7.79 11.58
CA ARG A 20 5.40 6.75 12.60
C ARG A 20 3.98 6.19 12.66
N THR A 21 3.83 4.96 13.13
CA THR A 21 2.53 4.32 13.37
C THR A 21 2.61 3.39 14.57
N ILE A 22 1.47 2.92 15.07
CA ILE A 22 1.42 1.96 16.17
C ILE A 22 1.10 0.58 15.62
N VAL A 23 1.96 -0.40 15.93
CA VAL A 23 1.76 -1.81 15.61
C VAL A 23 1.92 -2.63 16.89
N ASP A 24 0.87 -3.33 17.27
CA ASP A 24 0.83 -4.18 18.46
C ASP A 24 1.32 -3.45 19.75
N GLY A 25 0.91 -2.18 19.88
CA GLY A 25 1.24 -1.31 21.01
C GLY A 25 2.61 -0.63 20.93
N GLN A 26 3.41 -0.91 19.91
CA GLN A 26 4.73 -0.32 19.73
C GLN A 26 4.72 0.75 18.62
N GLU A 27 5.41 1.86 18.88
CA GLU A 27 5.64 2.88 17.88
C GLU A 27 6.76 2.46 16.93
N VAL A 28 6.45 2.36 15.65
CA VAL A 28 7.37 1.94 14.57
C VAL A 28 7.28 2.88 13.38
N GLY A 29 8.26 2.83 12.48
CA GLY A 29 8.16 3.53 11.19
C GLY A 29 6.98 3.03 10.35
N VAL A 30 6.24 3.94 9.70
CA VAL A 30 5.22 3.58 8.71
C VAL A 30 5.87 2.80 7.58
N PHE A 31 6.99 3.31 7.07
CA PHE A 31 7.75 2.67 6.01
C PHE A 31 8.73 1.67 6.59
N ALA A 32 8.61 0.42 6.16
CA ALA A 32 9.39 -0.68 6.74
C ALA A 32 10.75 -0.86 6.06
N GLY A 33 10.89 -0.39 4.84
CA GLY A 33 12.11 -0.46 4.05
C GLY A 33 11.84 -0.19 2.56
N VAL A 34 12.88 -0.30 1.78
CA VAL A 34 12.88 -0.01 0.34
C VAL A 34 13.41 -1.23 -0.43
N PHE A 35 12.67 -1.67 -1.43
CA PHE A 35 13.22 -2.50 -2.49
C PHE A 35 13.65 -1.62 -3.66
N GLY A 36 14.89 -1.76 -4.14
CA GLY A 36 15.42 -0.86 -5.16
C GLY A 36 16.16 -1.56 -6.30
N ILE A 37 15.85 -1.11 -7.51
CA ILE A 37 16.68 -1.28 -8.71
C ILE A 37 16.85 0.13 -9.27
N PHE A 38 17.85 0.86 -8.76
CA PHE A 38 17.93 2.30 -8.96
C PHE A 38 18.22 2.69 -10.41
N GLY A 39 19.09 1.93 -11.09
CA GLY A 39 19.54 2.29 -12.43
C GLY A 39 20.08 3.72 -12.50
N HIS A 40 20.26 4.25 -13.70
CA HIS A 40 20.75 5.61 -13.89
C HIS A 40 19.74 6.69 -13.44
N GLY A 41 18.43 6.39 -13.41
CA GLY A 41 17.39 7.35 -13.05
C GLY A 41 17.38 7.77 -11.59
N ASN A 42 17.81 6.90 -10.67
CA ASN A 42 17.67 7.10 -9.23
C ASN A 42 18.96 6.89 -8.41
N VAL A 43 20.05 6.38 -9.03
CA VAL A 43 21.25 5.98 -8.28
C VAL A 43 21.99 7.15 -7.67
N THR A 44 22.11 8.26 -8.39
CA THR A 44 22.88 9.44 -7.95
C THR A 44 22.13 10.37 -7.02
N CYS A 45 20.88 10.10 -6.72
CA CYS A 45 20.06 10.98 -5.87
C CYS A 45 19.32 10.18 -4.81
N LEU A 46 18.31 9.39 -5.20
CA LEU A 46 17.49 8.68 -4.22
C LEU A 46 18.28 7.55 -3.51
N ALA A 47 19.10 6.77 -4.26
CA ALA A 47 19.93 5.74 -3.64
C ALA A 47 20.98 6.33 -2.70
N GLU A 48 21.62 7.42 -3.11
CA GLU A 48 22.60 8.14 -2.32
C GLU A 48 21.98 8.72 -1.04
N ALA A 49 20.74 9.21 -1.11
CA ALA A 49 20.02 9.69 0.07
C ALA A 49 19.59 8.55 1.02
N LEU A 50 19.40 7.32 0.52
CA LEU A 50 19.05 6.14 1.32
C LEU A 50 20.26 5.48 1.99
N GLU A 51 21.47 5.63 1.42
CA GLU A 51 22.68 4.97 1.92
C GLU A 51 22.98 5.27 3.40
N PRO A 52 22.98 6.53 3.87
CA PRO A 52 23.33 6.86 5.26
C PRO A 52 22.26 6.50 6.28
N VAL A 53 21.12 5.96 5.87
CA VAL A 53 19.98 5.66 6.75
C VAL A 53 19.56 4.18 6.74
N GLN A 54 20.44 3.29 6.28
CA GLN A 54 20.19 1.86 6.17
C GLN A 54 19.80 1.18 7.49
N ASP A 55 20.26 1.71 8.60
CA ASP A 55 19.92 1.26 9.97
C ASP A 55 18.46 1.57 10.34
N ARG A 56 17.85 2.60 9.77
CA ARG A 56 16.49 3.08 10.07
C ARG A 56 15.48 2.82 8.97
N LEU A 57 15.92 2.82 7.73
CA LEU A 57 15.13 2.51 6.53
C LEU A 57 15.93 1.56 5.64
N PRO A 58 15.95 0.25 5.98
CA PRO A 58 16.72 -0.74 5.24
C PRO A 58 16.37 -0.75 3.76
N THR A 59 17.38 -0.85 2.91
CA THR A 59 17.22 -0.92 1.46
C THR A 59 17.78 -2.23 0.95
N TRP A 60 16.97 -2.98 0.20
CA TRP A 60 17.35 -4.25 -0.42
C TRP A 60 17.34 -4.12 -1.93
N ARG A 61 18.38 -4.64 -2.55
CA ARG A 61 18.47 -4.71 -4.01
C ARG A 61 17.57 -5.82 -4.53
N GLY A 62 16.67 -5.47 -5.45
CA GLY A 62 15.89 -6.44 -6.23
C GLY A 62 16.64 -6.96 -7.46
N HIS A 63 16.14 -8.05 -8.03
CA HIS A 63 16.61 -8.59 -9.32
C HIS A 63 15.61 -8.37 -10.45
N ASN A 64 14.36 -8.03 -10.10
CA ASN A 64 13.28 -7.75 -11.04
C ASN A 64 12.29 -6.79 -10.38
N GLU A 65 11.92 -5.72 -11.07
CA GLU A 65 11.10 -4.64 -10.51
C GLU A 65 9.68 -5.09 -10.17
N GLN A 66 9.07 -5.92 -11.02
CA GLN A 66 7.74 -6.47 -10.75
C GLN A 66 7.76 -7.34 -9.49
N SER A 67 8.74 -8.23 -9.38
CA SER A 67 8.85 -9.14 -8.23
C SER A 67 9.08 -8.39 -6.92
N MET A 68 9.96 -7.38 -6.89
CA MET A 68 10.21 -6.61 -5.68
C MET A 68 9.01 -5.75 -5.29
N ALA A 69 8.30 -5.15 -6.26
CA ALA A 69 7.08 -4.39 -5.98
C ALA A 69 5.96 -5.32 -5.47
N LEU A 70 5.79 -6.53 -6.04
CA LEU A 70 4.87 -7.55 -5.52
C LEU A 70 5.25 -8.02 -4.12
N ALA A 71 6.54 -8.14 -3.79
CA ALA A 71 7.00 -8.43 -2.43
C ALA A 71 6.59 -7.31 -1.46
N GLY A 72 6.68 -6.04 -1.89
CA GLY A 72 6.17 -4.89 -1.13
C GLY A 72 4.65 -4.97 -0.91
N VAL A 73 3.89 -5.35 -1.92
CA VAL A 73 2.43 -5.59 -1.82
C VAL A 73 2.14 -6.73 -0.84
N ALA A 74 2.86 -7.84 -0.93
CA ALA A 74 2.69 -8.98 -0.02
C ALA A 74 2.99 -8.59 1.44
N TYR A 75 4.03 -7.78 1.68
CA TYR A 75 4.33 -7.23 2.99
C TYR A 75 3.17 -6.36 3.53
N GLY A 76 2.66 -5.44 2.72
CA GLY A 76 1.51 -4.60 3.08
C GLY A 76 0.28 -5.42 3.46
N LYS A 77 0.03 -6.53 2.73
CA LYS A 77 -1.03 -7.49 3.04
C LYS A 77 -0.79 -8.21 4.36
N ALA A 78 0.41 -8.75 4.58
CA ALA A 78 0.80 -9.43 5.82
C ALA A 78 0.69 -8.51 7.04
N MET A 79 1.09 -7.26 6.88
CA MET A 79 0.96 -6.23 7.91
C MET A 79 -0.45 -5.66 8.06
N ARG A 80 -1.41 -6.14 7.28
CA ARG A 80 -2.81 -5.67 7.29
C ARG A 80 -2.93 -4.16 7.04
N GLY A 81 -2.05 -3.63 6.19
CA GLY A 81 -1.97 -2.20 5.86
C GLY A 81 -1.45 -1.30 6.98
N ARG A 82 -0.90 -1.85 8.07
CA ARG A 82 -0.36 -1.07 9.21
C ARG A 82 1.05 -0.53 8.96
N ARG A 83 1.80 -1.17 8.07
CA ARG A 83 3.11 -0.72 7.58
C ARG A 83 3.20 -0.87 6.07
N ILE A 84 4.05 -0.08 5.46
CA ILE A 84 4.16 0.06 4.01
C ILE A 84 5.60 -0.24 3.59
N MET A 85 5.76 -1.00 2.51
CA MET A 85 7.03 -1.10 1.80
C MET A 85 7.09 -0.07 0.68
N ILE A 86 8.30 0.35 0.39
CA ILE A 86 8.61 1.18 -0.77
C ILE A 86 9.24 0.29 -1.83
N ALA A 87 8.90 0.50 -3.09
CA ALA A 87 9.65 -0.04 -4.21
C ALA A 87 10.06 1.09 -5.14
N THR A 88 11.32 1.10 -5.56
CA THR A 88 11.83 2.12 -6.47
C THR A 88 12.56 1.48 -7.64
N SER A 89 12.27 1.97 -8.84
CA SER A 89 12.89 1.52 -10.07
C SER A 89 13.57 2.67 -10.81
N SER A 90 14.42 2.30 -11.74
CA SER A 90 14.89 3.23 -12.75
C SER A 90 13.74 3.79 -13.59
N ILE A 91 14.09 4.60 -14.56
CA ILE A 91 13.20 5.18 -15.56
C ILE A 91 12.83 4.15 -16.65
N GLY A 92 11.82 4.44 -17.45
CA GLY A 92 11.50 3.70 -18.67
C GLY A 92 11.08 2.25 -18.42
N PRO A 93 11.79 1.26 -18.98
CA PRO A 93 11.42 -0.17 -18.85
C PRO A 93 11.39 -0.67 -17.40
N GLY A 94 12.28 -0.17 -16.54
CA GLY A 94 12.26 -0.49 -15.12
C GLY A 94 10.98 0.00 -14.45
N SER A 95 10.55 1.20 -14.78
CA SER A 95 9.28 1.76 -14.30
C SER A 95 8.09 0.92 -14.76
N THR A 96 7.96 0.69 -16.06
CA THR A 96 6.80 -0.06 -16.61
C THR A 96 6.70 -1.47 -16.05
N ASN A 97 7.82 -2.09 -15.67
CA ASN A 97 7.83 -3.42 -15.06
C ASN A 97 7.14 -3.47 -13.68
N MET A 98 6.90 -2.34 -13.00
CA MET A 98 6.14 -2.30 -11.75
C MET A 98 4.63 -2.11 -11.93
N VAL A 99 4.12 -1.85 -13.13
CA VAL A 99 2.69 -1.53 -13.38
C VAL A 99 1.78 -2.68 -12.94
N THR A 100 2.14 -3.92 -13.22
CA THR A 100 1.36 -5.09 -12.78
C THR A 100 1.24 -5.14 -11.25
N ALA A 101 2.32 -4.84 -10.53
CA ALA A 101 2.29 -4.82 -9.06
C ALA A 101 1.39 -3.70 -8.53
N ALA A 102 1.43 -2.52 -9.16
CA ALA A 102 0.52 -1.42 -8.83
C ALA A 102 -0.94 -1.83 -9.06
N ALA A 103 -1.27 -2.49 -10.18
CA ALA A 103 -2.60 -2.98 -10.48
C ALA A 103 -3.09 -4.00 -9.45
N VAL A 104 -2.23 -4.94 -9.02
CA VAL A 104 -2.54 -5.91 -7.95
C VAL A 104 -2.80 -5.20 -6.63
N ALA A 105 -1.97 -4.23 -6.26
CA ALA A 105 -2.16 -3.43 -5.04
C ALA A 105 -3.46 -2.62 -5.09
N HIS A 106 -3.76 -2.01 -6.25
CA HIS A 106 -4.98 -1.24 -6.49
C HIS A 106 -6.24 -2.09 -6.31
N ALA A 107 -6.30 -3.24 -7.00
CA ALA A 107 -7.45 -4.15 -6.96
C ALA A 107 -7.70 -4.71 -5.54
N ASN A 108 -6.64 -4.97 -4.79
CA ASN A 108 -6.70 -5.53 -3.44
C ASN A 108 -6.71 -4.48 -2.32
N ARG A 109 -6.68 -3.18 -2.65
CA ARG A 109 -6.60 -2.07 -1.68
C ARG A 109 -5.43 -2.21 -0.70
N ILE A 110 -4.27 -2.59 -1.21
CA ILE A 110 -3.05 -2.78 -0.40
C ILE A 110 -2.14 -1.56 -0.58
N PRO A 111 -1.67 -0.93 0.51
CA PRO A 111 -0.79 0.21 0.40
C PRO A 111 0.62 -0.24 0.02
N VAL A 112 1.19 0.38 -0.96
CA VAL A 112 2.60 0.32 -1.36
C VAL A 112 3.00 1.67 -1.93
N LEU A 113 4.19 2.15 -1.59
CA LEU A 113 4.73 3.39 -2.14
C LEU A 113 5.69 3.05 -3.26
N LEU A 114 5.42 3.58 -4.45
CA LEU A 114 6.21 3.35 -5.65
C LEU A 114 6.89 4.65 -6.07
N PHE A 115 8.19 4.61 -6.22
CA PHE A 115 8.98 5.66 -6.86
C PHE A 115 9.57 5.17 -8.16
N SER A 116 9.56 6.02 -9.18
CA SER A 116 10.26 5.77 -10.42
C SER A 116 11.02 7.01 -10.85
N GLY A 117 12.20 6.84 -11.43
CA GLY A 117 12.78 7.89 -12.23
C GLY A 117 11.83 8.30 -13.35
N ASP A 118 11.96 9.53 -13.80
CA ASP A 118 11.20 10.05 -14.95
C ASP A 118 12.12 10.92 -15.84
N THR A 119 11.63 11.27 -16.99
CA THR A 119 12.36 12.11 -17.96
C THR A 119 12.79 13.44 -17.34
N PHE A 120 13.94 13.97 -17.79
CA PHE A 120 14.42 15.26 -17.33
C PHE A 120 13.36 16.35 -17.54
N GLN A 121 13.01 17.05 -16.49
CA GLN A 121 11.99 18.11 -16.54
C GLN A 121 12.40 19.27 -17.44
N HIS A 122 13.69 19.64 -17.44
CA HIS A 122 14.20 20.71 -18.30
C HIS A 122 14.34 20.30 -19.77
N ARG A 123 14.30 19.00 -20.14
CA ARG A 123 14.33 18.47 -21.52
C ARG A 123 15.55 18.89 -22.37
N ILE A 124 16.66 19.29 -21.72
CA ILE A 124 17.85 19.75 -22.45
C ILE A 124 18.72 18.58 -22.88
N VAL A 125 18.74 17.50 -22.08
CA VAL A 125 19.55 16.31 -22.35
C VAL A 125 18.82 15.43 -23.37
N ASP A 126 19.45 15.18 -24.52
CA ASP A 126 18.92 14.39 -25.63
C ASP A 126 20.10 13.83 -26.48
N PRO A 127 20.15 12.54 -26.80
CA PRO A 127 19.30 11.47 -26.28
C PRO A 127 19.68 11.05 -24.87
N VAL A 128 18.72 10.50 -24.12
CA VAL A 128 18.94 9.97 -22.76
C VAL A 128 18.65 8.48 -22.71
N LEU A 129 19.50 7.75 -22.00
CA LEU A 129 19.41 6.30 -21.87
C LEU A 129 18.04 5.89 -21.28
N GLN A 130 17.32 5.03 -22.00
CA GLN A 130 16.10 4.32 -21.52
C GLN A 130 14.94 5.21 -21.05
N GLN A 131 14.87 6.48 -21.40
CA GLN A 131 13.77 7.34 -20.98
C GLN A 131 12.44 7.05 -21.70
N VAL A 132 12.48 6.37 -22.85
CA VAL A 132 11.29 6.07 -23.66
C VAL A 132 10.49 7.35 -23.97
N GLU A 133 11.20 8.33 -24.55
CA GLU A 133 10.64 9.64 -24.86
C GLU A 133 9.51 9.53 -25.92
N ASN A 134 8.51 10.34 -25.75
CA ASN A 134 7.46 10.52 -26.75
C ASN A 134 7.66 11.87 -27.48
N PHE A 135 8.28 11.85 -28.64
CA PHE A 135 8.57 13.07 -29.40
C PHE A 135 7.30 13.77 -29.91
N GLY A 136 6.18 13.06 -30.03
CA GLY A 136 4.89 13.62 -30.40
C GLY A 136 4.17 14.35 -29.29
N ASP A 137 4.46 13.96 -28.02
CA ASP A 137 3.92 14.59 -26.82
C ASP A 137 4.96 14.51 -25.69
N PRO A 138 5.81 15.52 -25.54
CA PRO A 138 6.85 15.53 -24.51
C PRO A 138 6.33 15.65 -23.07
N THR A 139 5.03 15.81 -22.87
CA THR A 139 4.40 15.80 -21.54
C THR A 139 4.03 14.40 -21.08
N LEU A 140 3.94 13.45 -22.02
CA LEU A 140 3.60 12.05 -21.77
C LEU A 140 4.88 11.23 -21.57
N THR A 141 4.96 10.54 -20.46
CA THR A 141 6.05 9.60 -20.14
C THR A 141 5.51 8.23 -19.75
N VAL A 142 6.37 7.24 -19.61
CA VAL A 142 5.95 5.91 -19.14
C VAL A 142 5.34 5.94 -17.72
N ALA A 143 5.67 6.94 -16.93
CA ALA A 143 5.10 7.15 -15.60
C ALA A 143 3.58 7.36 -15.65
N ASP A 144 3.04 7.83 -16.76
CA ASP A 144 1.59 8.03 -16.94
C ASP A 144 0.81 6.71 -16.98
N THR A 145 1.47 5.59 -17.27
CA THR A 145 0.85 4.25 -17.22
C THR A 145 0.38 3.85 -15.83
N PHE A 146 0.88 4.49 -14.77
CA PHE A 146 0.45 4.24 -13.40
C PHE A 146 -0.83 4.98 -12.99
N LYS A 147 -1.26 5.99 -13.75
CA LYS A 147 -2.47 6.76 -13.42
C LYS A 147 -3.71 5.90 -13.18
N PRO A 148 -4.07 4.96 -14.07
CA PRO A 148 -5.27 4.14 -13.89
C PRO A 148 -5.12 3.06 -12.81
N VAL A 149 -3.91 2.74 -12.37
CA VAL A 149 -3.63 1.65 -11.41
C VAL A 149 -3.12 2.15 -10.06
N SER A 150 -3.11 3.46 -9.83
CA SER A 150 -2.73 4.08 -8.56
C SER A 150 -3.94 4.70 -7.87
N ARG A 151 -3.89 4.81 -6.53
CA ARG A 151 -4.86 5.59 -5.75
C ARG A 151 -4.39 7.02 -5.52
N TYR A 152 -3.10 7.22 -5.56
CA TYR A 152 -2.46 8.52 -5.61
C TYR A 152 -1.35 8.48 -6.67
N TRP A 153 -1.29 9.48 -7.51
CA TRP A 153 -0.27 9.63 -8.55
C TRP A 153 0.17 11.09 -8.62
N ASP A 154 1.49 11.31 -8.66
CA ASP A 154 2.03 12.65 -8.90
C ASP A 154 3.36 12.57 -9.65
N ARG A 155 3.64 13.62 -10.44
CA ARG A 155 4.95 13.88 -11.04
C ARG A 155 5.55 15.10 -10.36
N ILE A 156 6.67 14.92 -9.70
CA ILE A 156 7.36 15.99 -8.99
C ILE A 156 8.20 16.79 -9.99
N SER A 157 7.62 17.85 -10.50
CA SER A 157 8.26 18.76 -11.45
C SER A 157 8.96 19.95 -10.78
N ARG A 158 8.80 20.10 -9.47
CA ARG A 158 9.46 21.12 -8.62
C ARG A 158 9.67 20.58 -7.20
N PRO A 159 10.80 20.91 -6.55
CA PRO A 159 11.13 20.38 -5.23
C PRO A 159 10.05 20.60 -4.16
N GLU A 160 9.45 21.78 -4.13
CA GLU A 160 8.46 22.17 -3.11
C GLU A 160 7.15 21.38 -3.17
N GLN A 161 6.84 20.70 -4.28
CA GLN A 161 5.61 19.91 -4.43
C GLN A 161 5.52 18.78 -3.40
N ILE A 162 6.66 18.20 -2.99
CA ILE A 162 6.66 17.10 -2.03
C ILE A 162 6.06 17.49 -0.67
N ILE A 163 6.04 18.78 -0.34
CA ILE A 163 5.48 19.29 0.93
C ILE A 163 3.99 18.95 1.04
N GLN A 164 3.27 18.96 -0.07
CA GLN A 164 1.85 18.57 -0.11
C GLN A 164 1.66 17.14 -0.58
N SER A 165 2.38 16.72 -1.62
CA SER A 165 2.15 15.44 -2.30
C SER A 165 2.43 14.25 -1.40
N LEU A 166 3.52 14.24 -0.62
CA LEU A 166 3.85 13.13 0.27
C LEU A 166 2.80 12.92 1.39
N PRO A 167 2.37 13.98 2.12
CA PRO A 167 1.30 13.84 3.10
C PRO A 167 -0.03 13.37 2.50
N GLN A 168 -0.40 13.85 1.31
CA GLN A 168 -1.62 13.42 0.63
C GLN A 168 -1.56 11.94 0.22
N ALA A 169 -0.44 11.51 -0.36
CA ALA A 169 -0.21 10.11 -0.70
C ALA A 169 -0.31 9.21 0.54
N LEU A 170 0.32 9.63 1.65
CA LEU A 170 0.27 8.87 2.89
C LEU A 170 -1.15 8.80 3.46
N ALA A 171 -1.91 9.90 3.42
CA ALA A 171 -3.30 9.92 3.84
C ALA A 171 -4.14 8.91 3.05
N VAL A 172 -3.98 8.86 1.71
CA VAL A 172 -4.66 7.87 0.85
C VAL A 172 -4.25 6.45 1.19
N MET A 173 -2.95 6.19 1.41
CA MET A 173 -2.44 4.85 1.72
C MET A 173 -2.88 4.33 3.09
N LEU A 174 -3.15 5.19 4.06
CA LEU A 174 -3.53 4.82 5.42
C LEU A 174 -5.04 4.78 5.65
N ASP A 175 -5.84 5.45 4.82
CA ASP A 175 -7.30 5.46 4.96
C ASP A 175 -7.90 4.14 4.44
N PRO A 176 -8.58 3.34 5.27
CA PRO A 176 -9.20 2.09 4.87
C PRO A 176 -10.18 2.20 3.68
N ALA A 177 -10.82 3.35 3.49
CA ALA A 177 -11.78 3.58 2.41
C ALA A 177 -11.12 3.80 1.05
N THR A 178 -9.98 4.51 1.02
CA THR A 178 -9.29 4.90 -0.22
C THR A 178 -7.99 4.15 -0.48
N ARG A 179 -7.54 3.35 0.46
CA ARG A 179 -6.25 2.67 0.48
C ARG A 179 -5.89 1.95 -0.81
N GLY A 180 -4.62 2.04 -1.19
CA GLY A 180 -4.02 1.40 -2.34
C GLY A 180 -2.63 1.95 -2.62
N PRO A 181 -2.08 1.69 -3.81
CA PRO A 181 -0.74 2.15 -4.17
C PRO A 181 -0.70 3.67 -4.37
N ALA A 182 0.39 4.29 -3.91
CA ALA A 182 0.78 5.63 -4.30
C ALA A 182 2.01 5.56 -5.21
N PHE A 183 2.02 6.35 -6.25
CA PHE A 183 3.11 6.42 -7.21
C PHE A 183 3.61 7.85 -7.38
N PHE A 184 4.94 8.00 -7.40
CA PHE A 184 5.62 9.25 -7.70
C PHE A 184 6.59 9.07 -8.87
N ALA A 185 6.41 9.89 -9.89
CA ALA A 185 7.40 10.09 -10.93
C ALA A 185 8.39 11.15 -10.47
N LEU A 186 9.67 10.80 -10.45
CA LEU A 186 10.75 11.64 -9.95
C LEU A 186 11.72 11.95 -11.11
N PRO A 187 11.54 13.05 -11.85
CA PRO A 187 12.50 13.48 -12.86
C PRO A 187 13.90 13.59 -12.26
N GLN A 188 14.89 13.12 -13.00
CA GLN A 188 16.25 12.94 -12.49
C GLN A 188 16.89 14.27 -12.04
N ASP A 189 16.67 15.35 -12.78
CA ASP A 189 17.12 16.70 -12.47
C ASP A 189 16.48 17.24 -11.18
N ILE A 190 15.17 17.01 -11.02
CA ILE A 190 14.43 17.45 -9.83
C ILE A 190 14.88 16.72 -8.57
N GLN A 191 15.24 15.44 -8.66
CA GLN A 191 15.78 14.71 -7.49
C GLN A 191 17.01 15.38 -6.91
N ALA A 192 17.88 15.98 -7.76
CA ALA A 192 19.11 16.66 -7.38
C ALA A 192 18.88 18.12 -6.97
N GLU A 193 17.76 18.72 -7.35
CA GLU A 193 17.50 20.13 -7.07
C GLU A 193 17.28 20.36 -5.57
N ALA A 194 17.97 21.40 -5.05
CA ALA A 194 17.92 21.74 -3.63
C ALA A 194 16.88 22.84 -3.37
N TYR A 195 16.17 22.70 -2.24
CA TYR A 195 15.15 23.65 -1.79
C TYR A 195 15.25 23.90 -0.27
N ASP A 196 14.80 25.05 0.20
CA ASP A 196 14.76 25.40 1.61
C ASP A 196 13.42 24.96 2.23
N TYR A 197 13.34 23.69 2.62
CA TYR A 197 12.14 23.09 3.18
C TYR A 197 11.84 23.60 4.59
N PRO A 198 10.57 23.89 4.94
CA PRO A 198 10.21 24.22 6.32
C PRO A 198 10.62 23.10 7.28
N ALA A 199 11.32 23.41 8.38
CA ALA A 199 11.80 22.42 9.35
C ALA A 199 10.67 21.54 9.89
N ARG A 200 9.48 22.12 10.12
CA ARG A 200 8.26 21.41 10.56
C ARG A 200 7.81 20.27 9.63
N PHE A 201 8.21 20.30 8.36
CA PHE A 201 7.89 19.23 7.40
C PHE A 201 8.52 17.90 7.78
N PHE A 202 9.60 17.93 8.56
CA PHE A 202 10.36 16.76 8.98
C PHE A 202 10.12 16.37 10.45
N GLU A 203 9.17 17.01 11.13
CA GLU A 203 8.81 16.65 12.49
C GLU A 203 8.18 15.23 12.53
N PRO A 204 8.55 14.40 13.52
CA PRO A 204 7.95 13.09 13.70
C PRO A 204 6.42 13.17 13.87
N ARG A 205 5.71 12.33 13.15
CA ARG A 205 4.25 12.26 13.22
C ARG A 205 3.78 10.82 13.37
N VAL A 206 2.99 10.56 14.42
CA VAL A 206 2.36 9.27 14.64
C VAL A 206 0.99 9.24 13.96
N HIS A 207 0.78 8.27 13.08
CA HIS A 207 -0.44 8.05 12.34
C HIS A 207 -1.23 6.90 12.95
N TYR A 208 -2.51 7.11 13.20
CA TYR A 208 -3.43 6.10 13.68
C TYR A 208 -4.34 5.65 12.54
N ILE A 209 -4.34 4.35 12.25
CA ILE A 209 -5.22 3.79 11.22
C ILE A 209 -6.63 3.70 11.81
N ARG A 210 -7.55 4.43 11.21
CA ARG A 210 -8.94 4.49 11.65
C ARG A 210 -9.65 3.16 11.37
N ARG A 211 -10.47 2.74 12.31
CA ARG A 211 -11.44 1.65 12.16
C ARG A 211 -12.82 2.23 12.44
N PRO A 212 -13.57 2.65 11.40
CA PRO A 212 -14.93 3.15 11.59
C PRO A 212 -15.79 2.11 12.29
N GLY A 213 -16.51 2.53 13.32
CA GLY A 213 -17.52 1.68 13.97
C GLY A 213 -18.74 1.49 13.05
N PRO A 214 -19.50 0.41 13.22
CA PRO A 214 -20.75 0.20 12.51
C PRO A 214 -21.85 1.18 13.01
N ASP A 215 -22.86 1.44 12.17
CA ASP A 215 -24.07 2.14 12.59
C ASP A 215 -24.84 1.25 13.59
N PRO A 216 -25.24 1.76 14.76
CA PRO A 216 -26.01 0.98 15.73
C PRO A 216 -27.31 0.37 15.17
N ARG A 217 -27.94 1.02 14.20
CA ARG A 217 -29.16 0.53 13.54
C ARG A 217 -28.87 -0.70 12.70
N ASP A 218 -27.72 -0.71 11.99
CA ASP A 218 -27.28 -1.87 11.18
C ASP A 218 -26.98 -3.06 12.08
N ILE A 219 -26.36 -2.82 13.25
CA ILE A 219 -26.11 -3.86 14.25
C ILE A 219 -27.43 -4.44 14.78
N ALA A 220 -28.41 -3.61 15.10
CA ALA A 220 -29.70 -4.08 15.59
C ALA A 220 -30.41 -4.92 14.53
N ALA A 221 -30.47 -4.45 13.28
CA ALA A 221 -31.07 -5.19 12.17
C ALA A 221 -30.37 -6.55 11.90
N ALA A 222 -29.04 -6.57 11.94
CA ALA A 222 -28.28 -7.82 11.79
C ALA A 222 -28.53 -8.80 12.96
N ALA A 223 -28.63 -8.28 14.19
CA ALA A 223 -28.94 -9.09 15.37
C ALA A 223 -30.35 -9.72 15.30
N ASP A 224 -31.33 -8.96 14.84
CA ASP A 224 -32.71 -9.45 14.65
C ASP A 224 -32.78 -10.54 13.57
N LEU A 225 -32.10 -10.34 12.41
CA LEU A 225 -32.00 -11.33 11.35
C LEU A 225 -31.37 -12.64 11.85
N LEU A 226 -30.23 -12.53 12.52
CA LEU A 226 -29.52 -13.69 13.08
C LEU A 226 -30.33 -14.37 14.20
N GLY A 227 -31.08 -13.60 14.98
CA GLY A 227 -31.94 -14.12 16.05
C GLY A 227 -33.10 -14.97 15.53
N GLY A 228 -33.61 -14.69 14.33
CA GLY A 228 -34.66 -15.43 13.66
C GLY A 228 -34.18 -16.58 12.75
N ALA A 229 -32.88 -16.67 12.48
CA ALA A 229 -32.30 -17.61 11.55
C ALA A 229 -32.35 -19.06 12.08
N LYS A 230 -32.62 -20.01 11.19
CA LYS A 230 -32.57 -21.45 11.48
C LYS A 230 -31.22 -22.05 11.04
N ASN A 231 -30.70 -21.58 9.93
CA ASN A 231 -29.45 -22.05 9.32
C ASN A 231 -28.56 -20.85 8.95
N PRO A 232 -28.10 -20.06 9.94
CA PRO A 232 -27.21 -18.93 9.65
C PRO A 232 -25.83 -19.39 9.21
N MET A 233 -25.18 -18.62 8.35
CA MET A 233 -23.80 -18.83 7.92
C MET A 233 -23.02 -17.50 7.93
N ILE A 234 -21.73 -17.57 8.21
CA ILE A 234 -20.83 -16.41 8.12
C ILE A 234 -19.88 -16.61 6.95
N ILE A 235 -19.81 -15.62 6.05
CA ILE A 235 -18.75 -15.54 5.04
C ILE A 235 -17.65 -14.58 5.54
N ALA A 236 -16.54 -15.12 6.00
CA ALA A 236 -15.41 -14.35 6.44
C ALA A 236 -14.61 -13.81 5.25
N GLY A 237 -14.56 -12.51 5.13
CA GLY A 237 -13.74 -11.79 4.13
C GLY A 237 -12.51 -11.13 4.74
N GLY A 238 -11.74 -10.42 3.92
CA GLY A 238 -10.54 -9.67 4.35
C GLY A 238 -10.82 -8.64 5.45
N GLY A 239 -12.05 -8.13 5.53
CA GLY A 239 -12.45 -7.18 6.58
C GLY A 239 -12.21 -7.69 8.00
N VAL A 240 -12.35 -9.00 8.24
CA VAL A 240 -12.09 -9.62 9.54
C VAL A 240 -10.62 -9.43 9.98
N HIS A 241 -9.68 -9.61 9.04
CA HIS A 241 -8.26 -9.41 9.29
C HIS A 241 -7.91 -7.93 9.51
N TYR A 242 -8.43 -7.05 8.65
CA TYR A 242 -8.11 -5.62 8.71
C TYR A 242 -8.75 -4.90 9.90
N SER A 243 -9.88 -5.39 10.41
CA SER A 243 -10.49 -4.90 11.65
C SER A 243 -9.89 -5.54 12.92
N ALA A 244 -8.97 -6.49 12.77
CA ALA A 244 -8.43 -7.32 13.86
C ALA A 244 -9.52 -8.08 14.64
N ALA A 245 -10.60 -8.50 13.94
CA ALA A 245 -11.78 -9.12 14.56
C ALA A 245 -11.73 -10.66 14.57
N VAL A 246 -10.60 -11.28 14.23
CA VAL A 246 -10.47 -12.74 14.22
C VAL A 246 -10.86 -13.37 15.57
N PRO A 247 -10.34 -12.92 16.73
CA PRO A 247 -10.72 -13.51 18.03
C PRO A 247 -12.21 -13.32 18.33
N THR A 248 -12.76 -12.14 18.03
CA THR A 248 -14.18 -11.82 18.25
C THR A 248 -15.10 -12.69 17.39
N LEU A 249 -14.72 -12.88 16.11
CA LEU A 249 -15.49 -13.74 15.20
C LEU A 249 -15.44 -15.20 15.64
N THR A 250 -14.28 -15.70 16.07
CA THR A 250 -14.11 -17.07 16.55
C THR A 250 -15.03 -17.32 17.75
N ASP A 251 -14.94 -16.48 18.77
CA ASP A 251 -15.78 -16.58 19.98
C ASP A 251 -17.28 -16.47 19.65
N PHE A 252 -17.67 -15.56 18.73
CA PHE A 252 -19.05 -15.44 18.29
C PHE A 252 -19.56 -16.70 17.59
N ALA A 253 -18.77 -17.22 16.63
CA ALA A 253 -19.12 -18.42 15.89
C ALA A 253 -19.26 -19.66 16.80
N GLU A 254 -18.36 -19.81 17.77
CA GLU A 254 -18.41 -20.89 18.76
C GLU A 254 -19.67 -20.81 19.62
N ARG A 255 -19.92 -19.65 20.24
CA ARG A 255 -21.08 -19.46 21.13
C ARG A 255 -22.40 -19.64 20.42
N ARG A 256 -22.50 -19.27 19.15
CA ARG A 256 -23.71 -19.35 18.34
C ARG A 256 -23.78 -20.63 17.49
N ARG A 257 -22.70 -21.42 17.45
CA ARG A 257 -22.57 -22.63 16.62
C ARG A 257 -22.84 -22.37 15.13
N ILE A 258 -22.40 -21.18 14.64
CA ILE A 258 -22.59 -20.77 13.25
C ILE A 258 -21.41 -21.26 12.41
N PRO A 259 -21.63 -21.96 11.29
CA PRO A 259 -20.56 -22.31 10.39
C PRO A 259 -19.95 -21.07 9.73
N VAL A 260 -18.63 -21.09 9.59
CA VAL A 260 -17.86 -20.01 8.96
C VAL A 260 -17.18 -20.56 7.71
N VAL A 261 -17.45 -19.93 6.61
CA VAL A 261 -16.75 -20.12 5.34
C VAL A 261 -15.88 -18.92 5.05
N GLU A 262 -14.85 -19.09 4.23
CA GLU A 262 -13.92 -17.99 3.96
C GLU A 262 -13.80 -17.70 2.47
N THR A 263 -13.71 -16.42 2.14
CA THR A 263 -13.27 -15.98 0.80
C THR A 263 -11.75 -16.06 0.71
N VAL A 264 -11.18 -15.86 -0.50
CA VAL A 264 -9.72 -15.74 -0.69
C VAL A 264 -9.13 -14.63 0.18
N GLY A 265 -9.85 -13.51 0.34
CA GLY A 265 -9.43 -12.39 1.19
C GLY A 265 -9.53 -12.67 2.70
N GLY A 266 -10.41 -13.59 3.09
CA GLY A 266 -10.62 -14.01 4.48
C GLY A 266 -9.86 -15.27 4.89
N LYS A 267 -9.01 -15.81 3.99
CA LYS A 267 -8.25 -17.03 4.27
C LYS A 267 -7.51 -16.96 5.60
N ALA A 268 -7.56 -18.07 6.36
CA ALA A 268 -7.00 -18.21 7.70
C ALA A 268 -7.69 -17.33 8.78
N THR A 269 -8.96 -16.99 8.60
CA THR A 269 -9.79 -16.41 9.66
C THR A 269 -10.02 -17.41 10.78
N LEU A 270 -10.34 -18.66 10.47
CA LEU A 270 -10.32 -19.77 11.40
C LEU A 270 -9.23 -20.77 11.02
N VAL A 271 -8.68 -21.49 11.99
CA VAL A 271 -7.81 -22.63 11.71
C VAL A 271 -8.63 -23.76 11.09
N HIS A 272 -8.04 -24.52 10.16
CA HIS A 272 -8.77 -25.56 9.41
C HIS A 272 -9.37 -26.67 10.28
N SER A 273 -8.82 -26.90 11.48
CA SER A 273 -9.32 -27.88 12.46
C SER A 273 -10.42 -27.35 13.37
N HIS A 274 -10.82 -26.07 13.20
CA HIS A 274 -11.84 -25.45 14.03
C HIS A 274 -13.23 -26.08 13.74
N PRO A 275 -14.04 -26.46 14.74
CA PRO A 275 -15.31 -27.16 14.53
C PRO A 275 -16.34 -26.38 13.71
N ASN A 276 -16.28 -25.05 13.73
CA ASN A 276 -17.15 -24.18 12.92
C ASN A 276 -16.59 -23.87 11.54
N TYR A 277 -15.37 -24.32 11.18
CA TYR A 277 -14.77 -24.05 9.88
C TYR A 277 -15.34 -24.97 8.80
N ALA A 278 -16.05 -24.41 7.82
CA ALA A 278 -16.65 -25.16 6.72
C ALA A 278 -15.84 -25.09 5.42
N GLY A 279 -14.76 -24.33 5.36
CA GLY A 279 -13.84 -24.26 4.24
C GLY A 279 -13.98 -23.00 3.36
N PRO A 280 -13.21 -22.94 2.27
CA PRO A 280 -13.32 -21.85 1.29
C PRO A 280 -14.61 -21.97 0.47
N ILE A 281 -15.24 -20.80 0.20
CA ILE A 281 -16.49 -20.71 -0.58
C ILE A 281 -16.22 -20.18 -1.99
N GLY A 282 -17.11 -20.50 -2.92
CA GLY A 282 -17.18 -19.97 -4.29
C GLY A 282 -16.75 -20.98 -5.33
N VAL A 283 -16.47 -20.52 -6.55
CA VAL A 283 -16.16 -21.36 -7.73
C VAL A 283 -14.97 -22.29 -7.49
N THR A 284 -13.97 -21.82 -6.76
CA THR A 284 -12.79 -22.62 -6.35
C THR A 284 -12.89 -23.12 -4.91
N GLY A 285 -14.09 -23.06 -4.33
CA GLY A 285 -14.37 -23.46 -2.96
C GLY A 285 -14.50 -24.95 -2.76
N SER A 286 -14.64 -25.37 -1.50
CA SER A 286 -14.92 -26.76 -1.15
C SER A 286 -16.39 -27.12 -1.36
N ALA A 287 -16.66 -28.37 -1.69
CA ALA A 287 -18.04 -28.87 -1.78
C ALA A 287 -18.80 -28.67 -0.46
N ALA A 288 -18.14 -28.86 0.68
CA ALA A 288 -18.74 -28.68 2.00
C ALA A 288 -19.17 -27.23 2.25
N ALA A 289 -18.31 -26.24 1.95
CA ALA A 289 -18.64 -24.82 2.11
C ALA A 289 -19.80 -24.41 1.22
N ASN A 290 -19.82 -24.87 -0.04
CA ASN A 290 -20.88 -24.56 -0.99
C ASN A 290 -22.20 -25.22 -0.58
N ALA A 291 -22.18 -26.46 -0.07
CA ALA A 291 -23.40 -27.14 0.44
C ALA A 291 -23.96 -26.41 1.69
N VAL A 292 -23.14 -25.89 2.57
CA VAL A 292 -23.60 -25.05 3.70
C VAL A 292 -24.30 -23.79 3.17
N ALA A 293 -23.76 -23.17 2.12
CA ALA A 293 -24.34 -21.97 1.52
C ALA A 293 -25.70 -22.22 0.86
N GLU A 294 -25.92 -23.41 0.26
CA GLU A 294 -27.19 -23.79 -0.38
C GLU A 294 -28.35 -23.90 0.60
N VAL A 295 -28.08 -24.20 1.87
CA VAL A 295 -29.13 -24.41 2.90
C VAL A 295 -29.20 -23.22 3.89
N ALA A 296 -28.31 -22.24 3.77
CA ALA A 296 -28.32 -21.07 4.65
C ALA A 296 -29.52 -20.17 4.39
N ASP A 297 -30.25 -19.78 5.45
CA ASP A 297 -31.36 -18.83 5.39
C ASP A 297 -30.94 -17.40 5.69
N VAL A 298 -29.79 -17.22 6.35
CA VAL A 298 -29.16 -15.92 6.63
C VAL A 298 -27.66 -16.03 6.41
N VAL A 299 -27.09 -15.07 5.66
CA VAL A 299 -25.66 -14.99 5.37
C VAL A 299 -25.11 -13.62 5.79
#